data_2627adf01d58a5f1b586ebb196e64396
#
_entry.id   2627adf01d58a5f1b586ebb196e64396
#
_cell.length_a   1.000
_cell.length_b   1.000
_cell.length_c   1.000
_cell.angle_alpha   90.00
_cell.angle_beta   90.00
_cell.angle_gamma   90.00
#
_symmetry.space_group_name_H-M   'P 1'
#
loop_
_entity.id
_entity.type
_entity.pdbx_description
1 polymer ?
#
loop_
_entity_poly.entity_id
_entity_poly.type
_entity_poly.pdbx_seq_one_letter_code
_entity_poly.pdbx_strand_id
1 'polypeptide(L)'
;MAKKAAAPKEQSLETILFSIRNILRSSGKTDDKRDAIIGLIFIKFASDKFEAQREKIKVEYGDVPEFLEDKSFYLADNVFYLEEHTRWSYLVKNANKNDIAVIIDTAMADIEKDNESLQGALPSNFYVGFNLAVSTIKQLIDEINKISAEKFHEDDLIGRVYEYFLQSFALSATKEEGEFYTPASAVKLIAEMIEPYSGRVYDPACGSGGMFVQSMKFIERHHGNKSAVSIIGQEKNPDTRRLAKMNLAIRGISYDLGAQRLGESSSFTDDQHKDMKVDYIMANPPFNLKDWRGENELLDDPRWHGYAVPPKANGNYAWILHMLSKLDVTNGVAGFLLANGALDADGVEGEIRQKLIENDKIEAIIVLPRDMFYTTNISVTLWILNNNKREHELNGRHLRKREKEVLFMDLRSWDQNIEEYKVEQKTKKKKTVLTDNQIAEAKRIYQNWQAGIDYDDIPELCKAVEFDDIKAANFSLAPSKYIEFIDHDESIDFDSEFSKIISKLEDALSYEKETVSILESTLEEVGK
;
A
#
# COMPACT_ATOMS: atom_id res chain seq x y z
N MET A 1 -11.33 -54.43 14.16
CA MET A 1 -10.32 -53.43 13.69
C MET A 1 -10.98 -52.05 13.77
N ALA A 2 -10.64 -51.27 14.79
CA ALA A 2 -11.17 -49.91 14.94
C ALA A 2 -10.47 -48.99 13.91
N LYS A 3 -11.25 -48.29 13.08
CA LYS A 3 -10.73 -47.23 12.19
C LYS A 3 -10.08 -46.16 13.08
N LYS A 4 -8.76 -45.99 12.97
CA LYS A 4 -8.07 -44.82 13.50
C LYS A 4 -8.74 -43.58 12.93
N ALA A 5 -9.31 -42.73 13.78
CA ALA A 5 -9.78 -41.42 13.40
C ALA A 5 -8.64 -40.68 12.74
N ALA A 6 -8.85 -40.20 11.51
CA ALA A 6 -7.87 -39.36 10.84
C ALA A 6 -7.64 -38.11 11.69
N ALA A 7 -6.38 -37.75 11.91
CA ALA A 7 -6.03 -36.48 12.58
C ALA A 7 -6.76 -35.32 11.85
N PRO A 8 -7.31 -34.34 12.58
CA PRO A 8 -7.99 -33.21 11.94
C PRO A 8 -7.01 -32.53 10.98
N LYS A 9 -7.41 -32.35 9.71
CA LYS A 9 -6.64 -31.59 8.73
C LYS A 9 -6.36 -30.21 9.32
N GLU A 10 -5.09 -29.88 9.43
CA GLU A 10 -4.65 -28.56 9.88
C GLU A 10 -5.26 -27.46 8.98
N GLN A 11 -5.92 -26.47 9.59
CA GLN A 11 -6.55 -25.38 8.85
C GLN A 11 -5.47 -24.45 8.30
N SER A 12 -5.60 -24.01 7.03
CA SER A 12 -4.72 -23.00 6.46
C SER A 12 -4.92 -21.65 7.16
N LEU A 13 -3.89 -20.80 7.12
CA LEU A 13 -3.95 -19.45 7.65
C LEU A 13 -5.15 -18.67 7.09
N GLU A 14 -5.36 -18.72 5.78
CA GLU A 14 -6.46 -18.03 5.09
C GLU A 14 -7.84 -18.49 5.60
N THR A 15 -7.98 -19.76 5.94
CA THR A 15 -9.22 -20.30 6.51
C THR A 15 -9.48 -19.73 7.90
N ILE A 16 -8.45 -19.62 8.74
CA ILE A 16 -8.56 -19.03 10.08
C ILE A 16 -8.91 -17.54 9.97
N LEU A 17 -8.20 -16.78 9.12
CA LEU A 17 -8.44 -15.35 8.91
C LEU A 17 -9.86 -15.08 8.39
N PHE A 18 -10.34 -15.93 7.48
CA PHE A 18 -11.71 -15.86 6.99
C PHE A 18 -12.74 -16.13 8.09
N SER A 19 -12.49 -17.11 8.98
CA SER A 19 -13.35 -17.39 10.14
C SER A 19 -13.43 -16.20 11.09
N ILE A 20 -12.28 -15.58 11.42
CA ILE A 20 -12.20 -14.39 12.27
C ILE A 20 -13.07 -13.25 11.71
N ARG A 21 -12.94 -12.97 10.39
CA ARG A 21 -13.76 -11.95 9.73
C ARG A 21 -15.26 -12.24 9.84
N ASN A 22 -15.66 -13.50 9.68
CA ASN A 22 -17.07 -13.89 9.70
C ASN A 22 -17.72 -13.77 11.07
N ILE A 23 -16.97 -13.90 12.18
CA ILE A 23 -17.49 -13.73 13.54
C ILE A 23 -18.12 -12.34 13.71
N LEU A 24 -17.53 -11.30 13.12
CA LEU A 24 -18.04 -9.92 13.21
C LEU A 24 -18.95 -9.51 12.05
N ARG A 25 -19.39 -10.44 11.18
CA ARG A 25 -20.14 -10.09 9.96
C ARG A 25 -21.39 -9.23 10.21
N SER A 26 -22.11 -9.50 11.32
CA SER A 26 -23.34 -8.79 11.71
C SER A 26 -23.14 -7.68 12.73
N SER A 27 -21.90 -7.38 13.14
CA SER A 27 -21.58 -6.42 14.21
C SER A 27 -21.12 -5.08 13.61
N GLY A 28 -21.63 -3.95 14.06
CA GLY A 28 -21.12 -2.59 13.84
C GLY A 28 -20.70 -2.20 12.42
N LYS A 29 -19.96 -1.10 12.32
CA LYS A 29 -19.38 -0.59 11.06
C LYS A 29 -18.14 -1.38 10.64
N THR A 30 -17.72 -1.22 9.39
CA THR A 30 -16.55 -1.90 8.81
C THR A 30 -15.27 -1.55 9.57
N ASP A 31 -15.07 -0.28 9.92
CA ASP A 31 -13.89 0.18 10.65
C ASP A 31 -13.82 -0.39 12.07
N ASP A 32 -14.94 -0.40 12.80
CA ASP A 32 -15.00 -1.00 14.13
C ASP A 32 -14.61 -2.49 14.10
N LYS A 33 -15.07 -3.22 13.08
CA LYS A 33 -14.70 -4.64 12.90
C LYS A 33 -13.21 -4.82 12.63
N ARG A 34 -12.66 -3.97 11.77
CA ARG A 34 -11.23 -3.93 11.45
C ARG A 34 -10.41 -3.72 12.71
N ASP A 35 -10.73 -2.67 13.47
CA ASP A 35 -10.00 -2.27 14.65
C ASP A 35 -10.09 -3.33 15.77
N ALA A 36 -11.26 -3.96 15.95
CA ALA A 36 -11.42 -5.05 16.89
C ALA A 36 -10.53 -6.27 16.57
N ILE A 37 -10.46 -6.65 15.31
CA ILE A 37 -9.65 -7.79 14.88
C ILE A 37 -8.17 -7.47 14.96
N ILE A 38 -7.77 -6.32 14.40
CA ILE A 38 -6.36 -5.91 14.33
C ILE A 38 -5.78 -5.70 15.74
N GLY A 39 -6.54 -5.10 16.65
CA GLY A 39 -6.11 -4.91 18.04
C GLY A 39 -5.83 -6.22 18.77
N LEU A 40 -6.73 -7.21 18.67
CA LEU A 40 -6.51 -8.53 19.29
C LEU A 40 -5.33 -9.27 18.64
N ILE A 41 -5.20 -9.20 17.32
CA ILE A 41 -4.06 -9.78 16.59
C ILE A 41 -2.76 -9.13 17.04
N PHE A 42 -2.75 -7.80 17.22
CA PHE A 42 -1.58 -7.10 17.74
C PHE A 42 -1.15 -7.67 19.09
N ILE A 43 -2.06 -7.77 20.08
CA ILE A 43 -1.74 -8.32 21.42
C ILE A 43 -1.21 -9.76 21.28
N LYS A 44 -1.85 -10.60 20.44
CA LYS A 44 -1.41 -11.98 20.24
C LYS A 44 0.04 -12.06 19.79
N PHE A 45 0.39 -11.30 18.76
CA PHE A 45 1.74 -11.35 18.19
C PHE A 45 2.78 -10.64 19.04
N ALA A 46 2.42 -9.52 19.68
CA ALA A 46 3.28 -8.89 20.68
C ALA A 46 3.63 -9.88 21.80
N SER A 47 2.62 -10.63 22.27
CA SER A 47 2.83 -11.68 23.28
C SER A 47 3.68 -12.83 22.78
N ASP A 48 3.48 -13.32 21.57
CA ASP A 48 4.29 -14.41 21.02
C ASP A 48 5.78 -14.01 20.90
N LYS A 49 6.06 -12.79 20.43
CA LYS A 49 7.43 -12.24 20.40
C LYS A 49 8.01 -12.06 21.79
N PHE A 50 7.21 -11.54 22.72
CA PHE A 50 7.62 -11.36 24.11
C PHE A 50 8.01 -12.69 24.76
N GLU A 51 7.16 -13.71 24.64
CA GLU A 51 7.45 -15.03 25.22
C GLU A 51 8.67 -15.69 24.56
N ALA A 52 8.83 -15.57 23.25
CA ALA A 52 10.01 -16.07 22.56
C ALA A 52 11.30 -15.38 23.06
N GLN A 53 11.27 -14.06 23.29
CA GLN A 53 12.40 -13.34 23.86
C GLN A 53 12.64 -13.70 25.32
N ARG A 54 11.58 -13.87 26.10
CA ARG A 54 11.65 -14.30 27.51
C ARG A 54 12.35 -15.66 27.64
N GLU A 55 12.05 -16.60 26.74
CA GLU A 55 12.73 -17.90 26.73
C GLU A 55 14.23 -17.77 26.36
N LYS A 56 14.61 -16.86 25.46
CA LYS A 56 16.03 -16.60 25.16
C LYS A 56 16.76 -16.04 26.39
N ILE A 57 16.17 -15.04 27.07
CA ILE A 57 16.72 -14.46 28.29
C ILE A 57 16.87 -15.55 29.36
N LYS A 58 15.87 -16.40 29.51
CA LYS A 58 15.91 -17.53 30.44
C LYS A 58 17.02 -18.52 30.14
N VAL A 59 17.26 -18.82 28.88
CA VAL A 59 18.36 -19.71 28.45
C VAL A 59 19.71 -19.07 28.73
N GLU A 60 19.86 -17.76 28.54
CA GLU A 60 21.13 -17.04 28.66
C GLU A 60 21.47 -16.66 30.13
N TYR A 61 20.48 -16.19 30.89
CA TYR A 61 20.67 -15.64 32.24
C TYR A 61 20.02 -16.48 33.36
N GLY A 62 19.28 -17.55 33.01
CA GLY A 62 18.54 -18.38 33.97
C GLY A 62 17.12 -17.88 34.24
N ASP A 63 16.36 -18.63 35.04
CA ASP A 63 15.00 -18.28 35.48
C ASP A 63 15.04 -17.30 36.65
N VAL A 64 15.61 -16.12 36.41
CA VAL A 64 15.88 -15.08 37.41
C VAL A 64 14.96 -13.89 37.13
N PRO A 65 14.00 -13.58 38.04
CA PRO A 65 13.01 -12.51 37.83
C PRO A 65 13.61 -11.14 37.48
N GLU A 66 14.76 -10.78 38.05
CA GLU A 66 15.42 -9.50 37.78
C GLU A 66 15.79 -9.30 36.32
N PHE A 67 16.12 -10.37 35.58
CA PHE A 67 16.39 -10.30 34.14
C PHE A 67 15.12 -10.45 33.32
N LEU A 68 14.20 -11.32 33.76
CA LEU A 68 12.97 -11.63 33.03
C LEU A 68 11.93 -10.50 33.05
N GLU A 69 12.00 -9.60 34.05
CA GLU A 69 11.09 -8.45 34.18
C GLU A 69 11.79 -7.10 33.87
N ASP A 70 13.05 -7.12 33.45
CA ASP A 70 13.75 -5.90 33.01
C ASP A 70 13.40 -5.58 31.55
N LYS A 71 12.73 -4.44 31.34
CA LYS A 71 12.28 -3.96 30.04
C LYS A 71 13.43 -3.81 29.03
N SER A 72 14.64 -3.50 29.51
CA SER A 72 15.79 -3.22 28.63
C SER A 72 16.19 -4.42 27.77
N PHE A 73 16.05 -5.64 28.28
CA PHE A 73 16.35 -6.89 27.53
C PHE A 73 15.38 -7.17 26.38
N TYR A 74 14.18 -6.62 26.44
CA TYR A 74 13.17 -6.74 25.36
C TYR A 74 13.34 -5.61 24.35
N LEU A 75 13.44 -4.38 24.83
CA LEU A 75 13.52 -3.19 23.97
C LEU A 75 14.81 -3.17 23.12
N ALA A 76 15.92 -3.70 23.64
CA ALA A 76 17.19 -3.83 22.90
C ALA A 76 17.04 -4.69 21.62
N ASP A 77 16.17 -5.68 21.65
CA ASP A 77 15.88 -6.57 20.51
C ASP A 77 14.62 -6.15 19.73
N ASN A 78 14.12 -4.93 19.91
CA ASN A 78 12.88 -4.42 19.31
C ASN A 78 11.65 -5.31 19.63
N VAL A 79 11.60 -5.85 20.84
CA VAL A 79 10.46 -6.59 21.38
C VAL A 79 9.73 -5.71 22.39
N PHE A 80 8.41 -5.61 22.27
CA PHE A 80 7.59 -4.87 23.23
C PHE A 80 7.61 -5.57 24.59
N TYR A 81 7.76 -4.77 25.65
CA TYR A 81 7.62 -5.27 27.00
C TYR A 81 6.14 -5.44 27.36
N LEU A 82 5.77 -6.58 27.95
CA LEU A 82 4.39 -6.91 28.32
C LEU A 82 4.31 -7.36 29.78
N GLU A 83 3.56 -6.62 30.58
CA GLU A 83 3.18 -7.07 31.93
C GLU A 83 2.29 -8.32 31.88
N GLU A 84 2.22 -9.12 32.95
CA GLU A 84 1.48 -10.39 32.98
C GLU A 84 0.03 -10.25 32.51
N HIS A 85 -0.68 -9.21 32.98
CA HIS A 85 -2.09 -8.99 32.67
C HIS A 85 -2.32 -8.49 31.23
N THR A 86 -1.27 -8.06 30.51
CA THR A 86 -1.36 -7.62 29.13
C THR A 86 -1.02 -8.73 28.11
N ARG A 87 -0.55 -9.88 28.59
CA ARG A 87 -0.15 -11.01 27.73
C ARG A 87 -1.37 -11.76 27.19
N TRP A 88 -1.20 -12.32 26.01
CA TRP A 88 -2.26 -13.10 25.35
C TRP A 88 -2.78 -14.25 26.22
N SER A 89 -1.91 -14.95 26.94
CA SER A 89 -2.26 -16.03 27.86
C SER A 89 -3.24 -15.57 28.95
N TYR A 90 -3.08 -14.35 29.44
CA TYR A 90 -4.00 -13.76 30.42
C TYR A 90 -5.38 -13.48 29.81
N LEU A 91 -5.43 -12.95 28.58
CA LEU A 91 -6.68 -12.72 27.86
C LEU A 91 -7.43 -14.03 27.60
N VAL A 92 -6.73 -15.07 27.14
CA VAL A 92 -7.31 -16.41 26.91
C VAL A 92 -7.92 -16.96 28.20
N LYS A 93 -7.20 -16.88 29.34
CA LYS A 93 -7.67 -17.34 30.65
C LYS A 93 -8.93 -16.60 31.12
N ASN A 94 -9.06 -15.32 30.75
CA ASN A 94 -10.17 -14.46 31.19
C ASN A 94 -11.27 -14.27 30.13
N ALA A 95 -11.20 -14.94 28.97
CA ALA A 95 -12.09 -14.73 27.84
C ALA A 95 -13.59 -14.93 28.11
N ASN A 96 -13.95 -15.68 29.18
CA ASN A 96 -15.33 -15.90 29.59
C ASN A 96 -15.85 -14.89 30.61
N LYS A 97 -15.04 -13.95 31.10
CA LYS A 97 -15.46 -12.98 32.09
C LYS A 97 -16.35 -11.90 31.47
N ASN A 98 -17.33 -11.41 32.24
CA ASN A 98 -18.25 -10.36 31.81
C ASN A 98 -17.54 -9.01 31.51
N ASP A 99 -16.39 -8.79 32.11
CA ASP A 99 -15.55 -7.60 31.97
C ASP A 99 -14.41 -7.75 30.95
N ILE A 100 -14.45 -8.78 30.07
CA ILE A 100 -13.40 -9.07 29.11
C ILE A 100 -13.07 -7.85 28.20
N ALA A 101 -14.06 -7.05 27.82
CA ALA A 101 -13.85 -5.83 27.04
C ALA A 101 -12.98 -4.81 27.80
N VAL A 102 -13.25 -4.63 29.11
CA VAL A 102 -12.45 -3.77 29.99
C VAL A 102 -11.02 -4.31 30.11
N ILE A 103 -10.87 -5.63 30.29
CA ILE A 103 -9.56 -6.28 30.38
C ILE A 103 -8.73 -6.02 29.11
N ILE A 104 -9.33 -6.13 27.92
CA ILE A 104 -8.64 -5.88 26.64
C ILE A 104 -8.25 -4.40 26.52
N ASP A 105 -9.16 -3.47 26.81
CA ASP A 105 -8.88 -2.03 26.73
C ASP A 105 -7.77 -1.62 27.72
N THR A 106 -7.80 -2.18 28.94
CA THR A 106 -6.74 -1.97 29.95
C THR A 106 -5.40 -2.52 29.46
N ALA A 107 -5.39 -3.74 28.92
CA ALA A 107 -4.17 -4.34 28.38
C ALA A 107 -3.55 -3.49 27.28
N MET A 108 -4.35 -2.95 26.36
CA MET A 108 -3.86 -2.06 25.30
C MET A 108 -3.29 -0.76 25.85
N ALA A 109 -3.96 -0.13 26.81
CA ALA A 109 -3.50 1.11 27.43
C ALA A 109 -2.15 0.92 28.16
N ASP A 110 -2.01 -0.19 28.90
CA ASP A 110 -0.77 -0.49 29.62
C ASP A 110 0.37 -0.89 28.67
N ILE A 111 0.08 -1.60 27.57
CA ILE A 111 1.08 -1.87 26.52
C ILE A 111 1.60 -0.57 25.91
N GLU A 112 0.74 0.40 25.59
CA GLU A 112 1.18 1.73 25.09
C GLU A 112 2.04 2.48 26.10
N LYS A 113 1.63 2.47 27.37
CA LYS A 113 2.34 3.14 28.45
C LYS A 113 3.76 2.61 28.65
N ASP A 114 3.92 1.30 28.51
CA ASP A 114 5.19 0.62 28.72
C ASP A 114 6.12 0.65 27.52
N ASN A 115 5.62 1.01 26.33
CA ASN A 115 6.34 1.01 25.07
C ASN A 115 6.13 2.34 24.33
N GLU A 116 7.10 3.27 24.46
CA GLU A 116 7.03 4.63 23.90
C GLU A 116 6.77 4.63 22.39
N SER A 117 7.33 3.66 21.65
CA SER A 117 7.14 3.50 20.21
C SER A 117 5.70 3.19 19.78
N LEU A 118 4.85 2.78 20.74
CA LEU A 118 3.42 2.50 20.51
C LEU A 118 2.49 3.66 20.90
N GLN A 119 3.02 4.78 21.38
CA GLN A 119 2.18 5.86 21.86
C GLN A 119 1.16 6.35 20.81
N GLY A 120 -0.13 6.23 21.14
CA GLY A 120 -1.25 6.55 20.24
C GLY A 120 -1.39 5.58 19.06
N ALA A 121 -0.85 4.36 19.17
CA ALA A 121 -0.98 3.32 18.16
C ALA A 121 -2.13 2.35 18.43
N LEU A 122 -2.45 2.10 19.70
CA LEU A 122 -3.49 1.13 20.06
C LEU A 122 -4.85 1.80 20.29
N PRO A 123 -5.97 1.11 20.01
CA PRO A 123 -7.30 1.65 20.28
C PRO A 123 -7.56 1.68 21.78
N SER A 124 -7.69 2.85 22.38
CA SER A 124 -8.03 3.02 23.79
C SER A 124 -9.55 3.08 23.99
N ASN A 125 -10.06 2.41 25.05
CA ASN A 125 -11.49 2.32 25.39
C ASN A 125 -12.39 1.86 24.24
N PHE A 126 -11.86 1.08 23.34
CA PHE A 126 -12.52 0.70 22.09
C PHE A 126 -13.51 -0.47 22.30
N TYR A 127 -13.09 -1.55 22.97
CA TYR A 127 -13.90 -2.76 23.11
C TYR A 127 -15.12 -2.54 24.01
N VAL A 128 -14.99 -1.70 25.03
CA VAL A 128 -16.12 -1.26 25.87
C VAL A 128 -17.11 -0.46 25.02
N GLY A 129 -16.62 0.48 24.21
CA GLY A 129 -17.45 1.31 23.32
C GLY A 129 -18.12 0.52 22.20
N PHE A 130 -17.43 -0.46 21.62
CA PHE A 130 -17.97 -1.32 20.57
C PHE A 130 -19.03 -2.29 21.07
N ASN A 131 -19.07 -2.56 22.38
CA ASN A 131 -20.11 -3.30 23.08
C ASN A 131 -20.43 -4.68 22.45
N LEU A 132 -19.40 -5.44 22.13
CA LEU A 132 -19.55 -6.82 21.64
C LEU A 132 -19.99 -7.75 22.79
N ALA A 133 -20.83 -8.73 22.46
CA ALA A 133 -21.16 -9.78 23.41
C ALA A 133 -19.92 -10.57 23.86
N VAL A 134 -19.83 -10.94 25.13
CA VAL A 134 -18.71 -11.73 25.68
C VAL A 134 -18.44 -12.99 24.84
N SER A 135 -19.52 -13.67 24.41
CA SER A 135 -19.40 -14.86 23.54
C SER A 135 -18.72 -14.56 22.19
N THR A 136 -18.94 -13.37 21.62
CA THR A 136 -18.33 -12.93 20.37
C THR A 136 -16.85 -12.63 20.56
N ILE A 137 -16.50 -11.91 21.63
CA ILE A 137 -15.08 -11.65 21.99
C ILE A 137 -14.34 -12.96 22.23
N LYS A 138 -14.98 -13.88 22.98
CA LYS A 138 -14.40 -15.21 23.21
C LYS A 138 -14.16 -15.97 21.91
N GLN A 139 -15.11 -15.97 20.98
CA GLN A 139 -14.93 -16.62 19.67
C GLN A 139 -13.78 -16.01 18.88
N LEU A 140 -13.60 -14.68 18.92
CA LEU A 140 -12.46 -14.00 18.29
C LEU A 140 -11.14 -14.47 18.93
N ILE A 141 -11.05 -14.47 20.25
CA ILE A 141 -9.86 -14.94 20.98
C ILE A 141 -9.54 -16.40 20.63
N ASP A 142 -10.55 -17.28 20.63
CA ASP A 142 -10.39 -18.71 20.32
C ASP A 142 -9.88 -18.92 18.88
N GLU A 143 -10.42 -18.18 17.90
CA GLU A 143 -9.97 -18.28 16.50
C GLU A 143 -8.56 -17.70 16.30
N ILE A 144 -8.27 -16.52 16.86
CA ILE A 144 -6.95 -15.89 16.78
C ILE A 144 -5.89 -16.77 17.46
N ASN A 145 -6.25 -17.45 18.56
CA ASN A 145 -5.35 -18.35 19.27
C ASN A 145 -4.87 -19.54 18.42
N LYS A 146 -5.55 -19.88 17.32
CA LYS A 146 -5.12 -20.91 16.37
C LYS A 146 -3.95 -20.46 15.49
N ILE A 147 -3.70 -19.16 15.37
CA ILE A 147 -2.57 -18.61 14.62
C ILE A 147 -1.32 -18.75 15.49
N SER A 148 -0.33 -19.51 15.02
CA SER A 148 0.94 -19.72 15.70
C SER A 148 2.09 -19.49 14.72
N ALA A 149 3.10 -18.72 15.15
CA ALA A 149 4.31 -18.48 14.36
C ALA A 149 5.07 -19.77 14.04
N GLU A 150 5.09 -20.74 14.99
CA GLU A 150 5.74 -22.03 14.80
C GLU A 150 5.13 -22.88 13.69
N LYS A 151 3.81 -22.69 13.43
CA LYS A 151 3.08 -23.45 12.41
C LYS A 151 3.40 -23.01 11.00
N PHE A 152 3.87 -21.79 10.81
CA PHE A 152 3.97 -21.18 9.49
C PHE A 152 5.40 -20.85 9.06
N HIS A 153 6.41 -21.12 9.87
CA HIS A 153 7.86 -21.00 9.58
C HIS A 153 8.27 -19.72 8.82
N GLU A 154 7.57 -18.61 9.00
CA GLU A 154 7.76 -17.39 8.25
C GLU A 154 8.07 -16.20 9.16
N ASP A 155 9.16 -15.50 8.88
CA ASP A 155 9.61 -14.31 9.61
C ASP A 155 8.63 -13.12 9.53
N ASP A 156 7.73 -13.05 8.53
CA ASP A 156 6.75 -11.97 8.34
C ASP A 156 5.28 -12.45 8.42
N LEU A 157 4.98 -13.46 9.23
CA LEU A 157 3.59 -13.92 9.42
C LEU A 157 2.67 -12.80 9.91
N ILE A 158 3.15 -11.99 10.86
CA ILE A 158 2.43 -10.84 11.43
C ILE A 158 2.05 -9.86 10.32
N GLY A 159 3.02 -9.52 9.47
CA GLY A 159 2.82 -8.64 8.34
C GLY A 159 1.76 -9.15 7.38
N ARG A 160 1.79 -10.43 7.03
CA ARG A 160 0.80 -11.07 6.14
C ARG A 160 -0.61 -11.06 6.73
N VAL A 161 -0.74 -11.39 8.00
CA VAL A 161 -2.05 -11.35 8.69
C VAL A 161 -2.61 -9.92 8.71
N TYR A 162 -1.77 -8.97 9.03
CA TYR A 162 -2.14 -7.56 9.06
C TYR A 162 -2.55 -7.07 7.66
N GLU A 163 -1.75 -7.33 6.63
CA GLU A 163 -2.06 -7.00 5.24
C GLU A 163 -3.36 -7.67 4.76
N TYR A 164 -3.61 -8.94 5.12
CA TYR A 164 -4.86 -9.61 4.80
C TYR A 164 -6.09 -8.87 5.33
N PHE A 165 -6.05 -8.43 6.60
CA PHE A 165 -7.18 -7.72 7.17
C PHE A 165 -7.32 -6.31 6.59
N LEU A 166 -6.24 -5.56 6.42
CA LEU A 166 -6.29 -4.27 5.73
C LEU A 166 -6.90 -4.41 4.34
N GLN A 167 -6.43 -5.37 3.55
CA GLN A 167 -6.96 -5.66 2.22
C GLN A 167 -8.43 -6.10 2.26
N SER A 168 -8.80 -7.00 3.19
CA SER A 168 -10.17 -7.50 3.33
C SER A 168 -11.17 -6.39 3.65
N PHE A 169 -10.76 -5.41 4.44
CA PHE A 169 -11.60 -4.28 4.81
C PHE A 169 -11.62 -3.19 3.74
N ALA A 170 -10.49 -2.91 3.07
CA ALA A 170 -10.45 -2.01 1.92
C ALA A 170 -11.39 -2.47 0.79
N LEU A 171 -11.55 -3.78 0.59
CA LEU A 171 -12.51 -4.35 -0.36
C LEU A 171 -13.99 -4.12 0.03
N SER A 172 -14.25 -3.88 1.31
CA SER A 172 -15.59 -3.66 1.86
C SER A 172 -15.91 -2.18 2.05
N ALA A 173 -14.91 -1.29 1.95
CA ALA A 173 -15.06 0.15 2.06
C ALA A 173 -15.84 0.70 0.85
N THR A 174 -16.68 1.69 1.08
CA THR A 174 -17.37 2.40 0.00
C THR A 174 -16.38 3.27 -0.78
N LYS A 175 -16.65 3.53 -2.07
CA LYS A 175 -15.81 4.39 -2.92
C LYS A 175 -15.59 5.81 -2.37
N GLU A 176 -16.42 6.24 -1.42
CA GLU A 176 -16.41 7.57 -0.83
C GLU A 176 -15.36 7.74 0.27
N GLU A 177 -14.87 6.65 0.88
CA GLU A 177 -13.92 6.72 1.99
C GLU A 177 -12.46 6.88 1.55
N GLY A 178 -12.16 6.83 0.24
CA GLY A 178 -10.86 7.23 -0.33
C GLY A 178 -9.63 6.41 0.11
N GLU A 179 -9.83 5.39 0.93
CA GLU A 179 -8.73 4.52 1.39
C GLU A 179 -8.34 3.54 0.27
N PHE A 180 -7.38 3.95 -0.54
CA PHE A 180 -6.82 3.09 -1.59
C PHE A 180 -5.68 2.24 -1.01
N TYR A 181 -5.91 0.95 -0.89
CA TYR A 181 -4.80 0.01 -0.67
C TYR A 181 -3.94 -0.03 -1.94
N THR A 182 -2.69 0.40 -1.84
CA THR A 182 -1.77 0.38 -2.97
C THR A 182 -1.26 -1.04 -3.22
N PRO A 183 -1.39 -1.58 -4.43
CA PRO A 183 -0.92 -2.93 -4.75
C PRO A 183 0.58 -3.08 -4.47
N ALA A 184 0.96 -4.18 -3.82
CA ALA A 184 2.37 -4.41 -3.44
C ALA A 184 3.33 -4.40 -4.63
N SER A 185 2.89 -4.88 -5.83
CA SER A 185 3.70 -4.83 -7.04
C SER A 185 3.94 -3.42 -7.56
N ALA A 186 2.96 -2.51 -7.43
CA ALA A 186 3.14 -1.11 -7.79
C ALA A 186 4.11 -0.40 -6.83
N VAL A 187 3.97 -0.66 -5.51
CA VAL A 187 4.90 -0.09 -4.51
C VAL A 187 6.31 -0.63 -4.70
N LYS A 188 6.44 -1.93 -5.01
CA LYS A 188 7.74 -2.54 -5.34
C LYS A 188 8.37 -1.89 -6.56
N LEU A 189 7.59 -1.63 -7.62
CA LEU A 189 8.08 -0.91 -8.80
C LEU A 189 8.60 0.48 -8.42
N ILE A 190 7.84 1.27 -7.65
CA ILE A 190 8.28 2.60 -7.21
C ILE A 190 9.63 2.50 -6.48
N ALA A 191 9.75 1.59 -5.49
CA ALA A 191 10.98 1.42 -4.72
C ALA A 191 12.18 1.01 -5.60
N GLU A 192 11.97 0.09 -6.56
CA GLU A 192 13.01 -0.34 -7.49
C GLU A 192 13.43 0.76 -8.47
N MET A 193 12.53 1.71 -8.80
CA MET A 193 12.85 2.84 -9.68
C MET A 193 13.64 3.94 -8.97
N ILE A 194 13.24 4.33 -7.73
CA ILE A 194 13.88 5.46 -7.04
C ILE A 194 15.00 5.06 -6.06
N GLU A 195 15.12 3.77 -5.73
CA GLU A 195 16.21 3.16 -4.95
C GLU A 195 16.51 3.87 -3.60
N PRO A 196 15.56 3.89 -2.63
CA PRO A 196 15.72 4.62 -1.37
C PRO A 196 16.60 3.85 -0.37
N TYR A 197 17.92 3.74 -0.65
CA TYR A 197 18.86 3.00 0.19
C TYR A 197 19.21 3.68 1.52
N SER A 198 19.10 5.01 1.59
CA SER A 198 19.46 5.79 2.78
C SER A 198 18.78 7.16 2.73
N GLY A 199 18.72 7.85 3.88
CA GLY A 199 18.13 9.18 3.97
C GLY A 199 16.68 9.17 4.44
N ARG A 200 15.95 10.23 4.15
CA ARG A 200 14.57 10.46 4.59
C ARG A 200 13.60 10.06 3.48
N VAL A 201 12.68 9.14 3.80
CA VAL A 201 11.59 8.71 2.91
C VAL A 201 10.27 9.29 3.45
N TYR A 202 9.56 10.03 2.62
CA TYR A 202 8.34 10.74 3.01
C TYR A 202 7.13 10.28 2.18
N ASP A 203 5.97 10.17 2.85
CA ASP A 203 4.66 9.97 2.22
C ASP A 203 3.65 10.94 2.84
N PRO A 204 3.12 11.93 2.09
CA PRO A 204 2.16 12.91 2.58
C PRO A 204 0.74 12.35 2.79
N ALA A 205 0.45 11.16 2.33
CA ALA A 205 -0.86 10.49 2.43
C ALA A 205 -0.63 8.98 2.68
N CYS A 206 0.09 8.67 3.79
CA CYS A 206 0.72 7.37 3.97
C CYS A 206 -0.26 6.21 4.21
N GLY A 207 -1.54 6.50 4.39
CA GLY A 207 -2.53 5.46 4.64
C GLY A 207 -2.15 4.59 5.83
N SER A 208 -2.16 3.28 5.64
CA SER A 208 -1.72 2.29 6.63
C SER A 208 -0.19 2.06 6.67
N GLY A 209 0.60 2.88 6.00
CA GLY A 209 2.07 2.78 5.99
C GLY A 209 2.64 1.75 5.01
N GLY A 210 1.85 1.28 4.05
CA GLY A 210 2.27 0.24 3.10
C GLY A 210 3.49 0.59 2.25
N MET A 211 3.62 1.87 1.83
CA MET A 211 4.79 2.37 1.10
C MET A 211 6.07 2.19 1.91
N PHE A 212 6.05 2.54 3.19
CA PHE A 212 7.20 2.43 4.09
C PHE A 212 7.63 0.98 4.31
N VAL A 213 6.65 0.07 4.50
CA VAL A 213 6.93 -1.36 4.65
C VAL A 213 7.67 -1.90 3.41
N GLN A 214 7.23 -1.52 2.21
CA GLN A 214 7.89 -1.96 0.97
C GLN A 214 9.27 -1.31 0.78
N SER A 215 9.47 -0.06 1.20
CA SER A 215 10.80 0.57 1.22
C SER A 215 11.76 -0.23 2.09
N MET A 216 11.33 -0.68 3.27
CA MET A 216 12.16 -1.51 4.13
C MET A 216 12.43 -2.90 3.53
N LYS A 217 11.44 -3.52 2.90
CA LYS A 217 11.62 -4.78 2.16
C LYS A 217 12.57 -4.62 0.96
N PHE A 218 12.57 -3.47 0.29
CA PHE A 218 13.54 -3.14 -0.76
C PHE A 218 14.97 -3.13 -0.20
N ILE A 219 15.20 -2.43 0.91
CA ILE A 219 16.51 -2.35 1.57
C ILE A 219 16.99 -3.75 1.98
N GLU A 220 16.13 -4.57 2.57
CA GLU A 220 16.44 -5.96 2.96
C GLU A 220 16.87 -6.82 1.75
N ARG A 221 16.11 -6.77 0.66
CA ARG A 221 16.41 -7.55 -0.56
C ARG A 221 17.75 -7.17 -1.19
N HIS A 222 18.14 -5.91 -1.05
CA HIS A 222 19.40 -5.39 -1.57
C HIS A 222 20.52 -5.36 -0.53
N HIS A 223 20.37 -6.07 0.60
CA HIS A 223 21.35 -6.17 1.69
C HIS A 223 21.78 -4.81 2.25
N GLY A 224 20.90 -3.81 2.20
CA GLY A 224 21.14 -2.47 2.72
C GLY A 224 20.94 -2.37 4.25
N ASN A 225 21.31 -1.22 4.80
CA ASN A 225 21.16 -0.93 6.22
C ASN A 225 19.83 -0.20 6.50
N LYS A 226 18.87 -0.88 7.12
CA LYS A 226 17.58 -0.28 7.50
C LYS A 226 17.71 0.96 8.40
N SER A 227 18.72 1.00 9.27
CA SER A 227 18.96 2.14 10.16
C SER A 227 19.45 3.39 9.42
N ALA A 228 19.83 3.28 8.15
CA ALA A 228 20.21 4.40 7.31
C ALA A 228 19.00 5.16 6.73
N VAL A 229 17.78 4.64 6.91
CA VAL A 229 16.54 5.25 6.39
C VAL A 229 15.67 5.74 7.53
N SER A 230 15.20 6.99 7.42
CA SER A 230 14.22 7.61 8.32
C SER A 230 12.87 7.70 7.62
N ILE A 231 11.86 7.11 8.22
CA ILE A 231 10.48 7.11 7.72
C ILE A 231 9.72 8.30 8.28
N ILE A 232 9.12 9.07 7.39
CA ILE A 232 8.37 10.27 7.73
C ILE A 232 7.06 10.23 6.93
N GLY A 233 5.95 10.52 7.59
CA GLY A 233 4.65 10.47 6.91
C GLY A 233 3.60 11.36 7.54
N GLN A 234 2.52 11.52 6.81
CA GLN A 234 1.31 12.14 7.33
C GLN A 234 0.10 11.41 6.81
N GLU A 235 -0.90 11.24 7.68
CA GLU A 235 -2.20 10.67 7.33
C GLU A 235 -3.32 11.54 7.91
N LYS A 236 -4.28 11.90 7.05
CA LYS A 236 -5.39 12.77 7.40
C LYS A 236 -6.32 12.12 8.43
N ASN A 237 -6.69 10.87 8.19
CA ASN A 237 -7.62 10.12 9.04
C ASN A 237 -6.90 9.61 10.30
N PRO A 238 -7.37 9.98 11.52
CA PRO A 238 -6.72 9.56 12.77
C PRO A 238 -6.73 8.04 12.99
N ASP A 239 -7.77 7.33 12.53
CA ASP A 239 -7.86 5.88 12.68
C ASP A 239 -6.91 5.17 11.73
N THR A 240 -6.83 5.61 10.48
CA THR A 240 -5.86 5.11 9.50
C THR A 240 -4.42 5.42 9.92
N ARG A 241 -4.16 6.61 10.51
CA ARG A 241 -2.86 6.93 11.10
C ARG A 241 -2.49 5.99 12.25
N ARG A 242 -3.45 5.64 13.12
CA ARG A 242 -3.25 4.64 14.19
C ARG A 242 -2.86 3.28 13.60
N LEU A 243 -3.52 2.84 12.52
CA LEU A 243 -3.17 1.61 11.81
C LEU A 243 -1.75 1.66 11.24
N ALA A 244 -1.33 2.79 10.66
CA ALA A 244 0.04 2.98 10.18
C ALA A 244 1.06 2.81 11.32
N LYS A 245 0.82 3.45 12.47
CA LYS A 245 1.69 3.31 13.66
C LYS A 245 1.82 1.85 14.08
N MET A 246 0.71 1.14 14.23
CA MET A 246 0.72 -0.30 14.57
C MET A 246 1.48 -1.11 13.53
N ASN A 247 1.22 -0.88 12.25
CA ASN A 247 1.84 -1.60 11.13
C ASN A 247 3.37 -1.44 11.11
N LEU A 248 3.86 -0.23 11.36
CA LEU A 248 5.28 0.08 11.40
C LEU A 248 5.94 -0.46 12.68
N ALA A 249 5.29 -0.25 13.84
CA ALA A 249 5.81 -0.68 15.14
C ALA A 249 5.97 -2.22 15.22
N ILE A 250 4.99 -2.99 14.76
CA ILE A 250 5.06 -4.47 14.73
C ILE A 250 6.31 -4.96 13.97
N ARG A 251 6.74 -4.22 12.94
CA ARG A 251 7.91 -4.55 12.12
C ARG A 251 9.22 -3.96 12.65
N GLY A 252 9.17 -3.26 13.79
CA GLY A 252 10.33 -2.57 14.35
C GLY A 252 10.84 -1.42 13.46
N ILE A 253 9.96 -0.84 12.63
CA ILE A 253 10.28 0.31 11.78
C ILE A 253 10.08 1.58 12.59
N SER A 254 11.15 2.36 12.80
CA SER A 254 11.08 3.68 13.41
C SER A 254 10.45 4.69 12.44
N TYR A 255 9.56 5.55 12.94
CA TYR A 255 8.79 6.47 12.10
C TYR A 255 8.50 7.80 12.79
N ASP A 256 8.27 8.84 11.99
CA ASP A 256 7.67 10.11 12.39
C ASP A 256 6.41 10.36 11.54
N LEU A 257 5.23 10.19 12.12
CA LEU A 257 3.94 10.45 11.47
C LEU A 257 3.31 11.79 11.92
N GLY A 258 4.14 12.73 12.37
CA GLY A 258 3.73 14.02 12.88
C GLY A 258 3.12 13.96 14.28
N ALA A 259 2.74 15.13 14.80
CA ALA A 259 2.14 15.26 16.12
C ALA A 259 0.81 14.54 16.22
N GLN A 260 0.52 13.96 17.38
CA GLN A 260 -0.76 13.32 17.64
C GLN A 260 -1.88 14.39 17.64
N ARG A 261 -2.90 14.16 16.78
CA ARG A 261 -4.10 15.00 16.70
C ARG A 261 -5.32 14.15 17.01
N LEU A 262 -6.30 14.72 17.70
CA LEU A 262 -7.59 14.05 17.96
C LEU A 262 -8.52 14.06 16.74
N GLY A 263 -8.29 14.98 15.79
CA GLY A 263 -9.07 15.13 14.57
C GLY A 263 -8.26 14.87 13.29
N GLU A 264 -8.85 15.19 12.17
CA GLU A 264 -8.21 15.13 10.85
C GLU A 264 -7.00 16.08 10.77
N SER A 265 -5.95 15.63 10.11
CA SER A 265 -4.71 16.39 9.89
C SER A 265 -4.31 16.31 8.42
N SER A 266 -4.85 17.24 7.63
CA SER A 266 -4.57 17.30 6.20
C SER A 266 -3.16 17.83 5.92
N SER A 267 -2.41 17.16 5.07
CA SER A 267 -1.08 17.61 4.61
C SER A 267 -1.12 18.96 3.88
N PHE A 268 -2.28 19.40 3.42
CA PHE A 268 -2.45 20.71 2.81
C PHE A 268 -2.66 21.81 3.84
N THR A 269 -3.58 21.65 4.78
CA THR A 269 -4.04 22.71 5.70
C THR A 269 -3.42 22.62 7.09
N ASP A 270 -2.90 21.44 7.47
CA ASP A 270 -2.20 21.18 8.74
C ASP A 270 -0.93 20.36 8.49
N ASP A 271 -0.02 20.91 7.68
CA ASP A 271 1.26 20.27 7.34
C ASP A 271 2.13 20.11 8.59
N GLN A 272 2.28 18.88 9.08
CA GLN A 272 3.01 18.54 10.30
C GLN A 272 4.54 18.56 10.10
N HIS A 273 5.00 18.58 8.85
CA HIS A 273 6.43 18.52 8.47
C HIS A 273 6.84 19.75 7.64
N LYS A 274 6.32 20.92 7.97
CA LYS A 274 6.33 22.14 7.15
C LYS A 274 7.71 22.53 6.60
N ASP A 275 8.73 22.49 7.44
CA ASP A 275 10.08 22.98 7.09
C ASP A 275 11.08 21.87 6.73
N MET A 276 10.57 20.63 6.59
CA MET A 276 11.43 19.48 6.36
C MET A 276 11.71 19.29 4.88
N LYS A 277 12.96 18.89 4.57
CA LYS A 277 13.39 18.40 3.27
C LYS A 277 13.72 16.92 3.37
N VAL A 278 13.38 16.17 2.32
CA VAL A 278 13.52 14.72 2.27
C VAL A 278 14.23 14.30 0.98
N ASP A 279 14.94 13.18 1.08
CA ASP A 279 15.71 12.65 -0.04
C ASP A 279 14.80 11.90 -1.02
N TYR A 280 13.82 11.19 -0.50
CA TYR A 280 12.89 10.39 -1.29
C TYR A 280 11.44 10.64 -0.89
N ILE A 281 10.55 10.62 -1.89
CA ILE A 281 9.10 10.56 -1.66
C ILE A 281 8.55 9.33 -2.38
N MET A 282 7.75 8.55 -1.66
CA MET A 282 6.99 7.43 -2.21
C MET A 282 5.54 7.59 -1.79
N ALA A 283 4.64 7.84 -2.73
CA ALA A 283 3.26 8.16 -2.37
C ALA A 283 2.23 7.59 -3.35
N ASN A 284 1.05 7.31 -2.82
CA ASN A 284 -0.17 7.09 -3.59
C ASN A 284 -1.29 7.99 -3.02
N PRO A 285 -1.24 9.31 -3.28
CA PRO A 285 -2.21 10.23 -2.71
C PRO A 285 -3.61 10.00 -3.32
N PRO A 286 -4.69 10.46 -2.66
CA PRO A 286 -6.04 10.38 -3.20
C PRO A 286 -6.15 11.08 -4.56
N PHE A 287 -6.62 10.35 -5.60
CA PHE A 287 -6.76 10.89 -6.96
C PHE A 287 -7.96 11.82 -7.07
N ASN A 288 -7.80 12.91 -7.82
CA ASN A 288 -8.88 13.85 -8.14
C ASN A 288 -9.60 14.38 -6.89
N LEU A 289 -8.88 14.61 -5.81
CA LEU A 289 -9.42 15.11 -4.54
C LEU A 289 -10.09 16.47 -4.75
N LYS A 290 -11.38 16.54 -4.46
CA LYS A 290 -12.16 17.76 -4.53
C LYS A 290 -12.17 18.47 -3.17
N ASP A 291 -12.37 19.79 -3.20
CA ASP A 291 -12.53 20.61 -2.00
C ASP A 291 -11.42 20.43 -0.94
N TRP A 292 -10.17 20.20 -1.42
CA TRP A 292 -9.01 19.95 -0.59
C TRP A 292 -8.52 21.17 0.21
N ARG A 293 -9.04 22.36 -0.12
CA ARG A 293 -8.85 23.64 0.59
C ARG A 293 -10.13 24.48 0.55
N GLY A 294 -10.23 25.45 1.44
CA GLY A 294 -11.26 26.50 1.36
C GLY A 294 -11.11 27.40 0.13
N GLU A 295 -12.12 28.21 -0.19
CA GLU A 295 -12.11 29.07 -1.39
C GLU A 295 -10.93 30.03 -1.41
N ASN A 296 -10.67 30.71 -0.28
CA ASN A 296 -9.61 31.71 -0.13
C ASN A 296 -8.44 31.19 0.72
N GLU A 297 -8.35 29.89 0.92
CA GLU A 297 -7.30 29.25 1.72
C GLU A 297 -6.12 28.85 0.84
N LEU A 298 -4.89 28.97 1.37
CA LEU A 298 -3.64 28.57 0.72
C LEU A 298 -3.36 29.26 -0.63
N LEU A 299 -3.91 30.44 -0.91
CA LEU A 299 -3.66 31.15 -2.17
C LEU A 299 -2.21 31.65 -2.27
N ASP A 300 -1.63 32.11 -1.15
CA ASP A 300 -0.25 32.62 -1.07
C ASP A 300 0.70 31.59 -0.40
N ASP A 301 0.37 30.30 -0.47
CA ASP A 301 1.18 29.27 0.18
C ASP A 301 2.55 29.10 -0.51
N PRO A 302 3.67 29.04 0.25
CA PRO A 302 5.01 28.93 -0.30
C PRO A 302 5.22 27.72 -1.23
N ARG A 303 4.43 26.66 -1.08
CA ARG A 303 4.51 25.45 -1.91
C ARG A 303 4.20 25.70 -3.38
N TRP A 304 3.44 26.76 -3.66
CA TRP A 304 3.07 27.16 -5.03
C TRP A 304 3.99 28.21 -5.63
N HIS A 305 4.99 28.74 -4.91
CA HIS A 305 5.84 29.81 -5.43
C HIS A 305 6.53 29.41 -6.74
N GLY A 306 6.33 30.21 -7.78
CA GLY A 306 6.84 29.95 -9.13
C GLY A 306 5.90 29.10 -9.99
N TYR A 307 4.72 28.70 -9.47
CA TYR A 307 3.66 27.98 -10.17
C TYR A 307 2.32 28.68 -9.97
N ALA A 308 1.33 28.34 -10.78
CA ALA A 308 -0.05 28.76 -10.53
C ALA A 308 -0.62 28.04 -9.29
N VAL A 309 -1.58 28.66 -8.62
CA VAL A 309 -2.27 28.06 -7.46
C VAL A 309 -3.13 26.88 -7.93
N PRO A 310 -2.94 25.66 -7.43
CA PRO A 310 -3.72 24.50 -7.88
C PRO A 310 -5.22 24.68 -7.65
N PRO A 311 -6.07 24.22 -8.58
CA PRO A 311 -7.51 24.42 -8.51
C PRO A 311 -8.12 23.63 -7.33
N LYS A 312 -9.06 24.25 -6.63
CA LYS A 312 -9.81 23.62 -5.52
C LYS A 312 -10.57 22.36 -5.97
N ALA A 313 -11.03 22.35 -7.23
CA ALA A 313 -11.84 21.27 -7.79
C ALA A 313 -11.05 19.98 -8.03
N ASN A 314 -9.70 20.03 -8.08
CA ASN A 314 -8.85 18.87 -8.28
C ASN A 314 -7.50 19.04 -7.58
N GLY A 315 -7.17 18.12 -6.68
CA GLY A 315 -5.94 18.15 -5.87
C GLY A 315 -4.71 17.50 -6.51
N ASN A 316 -4.79 16.97 -7.73
CA ASN A 316 -3.67 16.23 -8.33
C ASN A 316 -2.38 17.08 -8.38
N TYR A 317 -2.47 18.30 -8.90
CA TYR A 317 -1.32 19.19 -8.98
C TYR A 317 -0.95 19.83 -7.64
N ALA A 318 -1.90 19.92 -6.70
CA ALA A 318 -1.56 20.30 -5.32
C ALA A 318 -0.67 19.24 -4.65
N TRP A 319 -0.94 17.96 -4.87
CA TRP A 319 -0.07 16.87 -4.42
C TRP A 319 1.32 16.93 -5.06
N ILE A 320 1.40 17.15 -6.38
CA ILE A 320 2.68 17.27 -7.09
C ILE A 320 3.51 18.41 -6.49
N LEU A 321 2.93 19.61 -6.34
CA LEU A 321 3.65 20.76 -5.81
C LEU A 321 3.98 20.62 -4.31
N HIS A 322 3.09 20.02 -3.51
CA HIS A 322 3.37 19.70 -2.12
C HIS A 322 4.61 18.79 -2.03
N MET A 323 4.63 17.69 -2.76
CA MET A 323 5.76 16.76 -2.77
C MET A 323 7.04 17.43 -3.29
N LEU A 324 6.97 18.17 -4.38
CA LEU A 324 8.12 18.90 -4.91
C LEU A 324 8.68 19.90 -3.89
N SER A 325 7.81 20.57 -3.13
CA SER A 325 8.23 21.50 -2.06
C SER A 325 8.98 20.82 -0.92
N LYS A 326 8.75 19.53 -0.70
CA LYS A 326 9.40 18.73 0.36
C LYS A 326 10.71 18.08 -0.09
N LEU A 327 10.92 17.90 -1.39
CA LEU A 327 12.14 17.29 -1.89
C LEU A 327 13.38 18.11 -1.56
N ASP A 328 14.49 17.42 -1.27
CA ASP A 328 15.82 18.04 -1.26
C ASP A 328 16.07 18.73 -2.61
N VAL A 329 16.53 19.96 -2.53
CA VAL A 329 16.65 20.83 -3.71
C VAL A 329 17.72 20.36 -4.69
N THR A 330 18.67 19.57 -4.21
CA THR A 330 19.85 19.13 -4.96
C THR A 330 19.65 17.74 -5.54
N ASN A 331 19.24 16.77 -4.72
CA ASN A 331 19.23 15.34 -5.10
C ASN A 331 17.90 14.65 -4.83
N GLY A 332 16.86 15.38 -4.40
CA GLY A 332 15.58 14.77 -4.03
C GLY A 332 14.88 14.09 -5.21
N VAL A 333 14.37 12.89 -4.99
CA VAL A 333 13.64 12.08 -5.98
C VAL A 333 12.27 11.68 -5.43
N ALA A 334 11.21 11.81 -6.23
CA ALA A 334 9.87 11.35 -5.88
C ALA A 334 9.35 10.34 -6.89
N GLY A 335 8.80 9.22 -6.41
CA GLY A 335 8.00 8.28 -7.19
C GLY A 335 6.59 8.18 -6.61
N PHE A 336 5.57 8.58 -7.37
CA PHE A 336 4.19 8.60 -6.87
C PHE A 336 3.18 8.29 -7.97
N LEU A 337 1.99 7.83 -7.55
CA LEU A 337 0.92 7.44 -8.45
C LEU A 337 -0.11 8.57 -8.59
N LEU A 338 -0.60 8.76 -9.80
CA LEU A 338 -1.75 9.63 -10.10
C LEU A 338 -2.63 9.03 -11.19
N ALA A 339 -3.88 9.51 -11.26
CA ALA A 339 -4.78 9.20 -12.36
C ALA A 339 -4.25 9.77 -13.69
N ASN A 340 -4.46 9.03 -14.78
CA ASN A 340 -3.97 9.39 -16.13
C ASN A 340 -4.46 10.76 -16.61
N GLY A 341 -5.61 11.26 -16.10
CA GLY A 341 -6.11 12.59 -16.43
C GLY A 341 -5.14 13.74 -16.11
N ALA A 342 -4.22 13.54 -15.16
CA ALA A 342 -3.20 14.54 -14.84
C ALA A 342 -2.14 14.72 -15.96
N LEU A 343 -1.98 13.75 -16.87
CA LEU A 343 -0.98 13.78 -17.93
C LEU A 343 -1.28 14.84 -19.02
N ASP A 344 -2.54 15.18 -19.22
CA ASP A 344 -2.98 16.05 -20.32
C ASP A 344 -4.10 17.02 -19.90
N ALA A 345 -4.18 17.35 -18.60
CA ALA A 345 -5.15 18.30 -18.08
C ALA A 345 -4.94 19.72 -18.64
N ASP A 346 -6.01 20.42 -18.91
CA ASP A 346 -6.01 21.80 -19.44
C ASP A 346 -6.09 22.86 -18.31
N GLY A 347 -6.12 24.13 -18.70
CA GLY A 347 -6.28 25.27 -17.79
C GLY A 347 -5.13 25.41 -16.81
N VAL A 348 -5.44 25.73 -15.54
CA VAL A 348 -4.44 25.95 -14.49
C VAL A 348 -3.54 24.73 -14.27
N GLU A 349 -4.10 23.52 -14.36
CA GLU A 349 -3.31 22.28 -14.23
C GLU A 349 -2.33 22.13 -15.39
N GLY A 350 -2.73 22.51 -16.62
CA GLY A 350 -1.86 22.57 -17.80
C GLY A 350 -0.73 23.58 -17.65
N GLU A 351 -1.01 24.78 -17.08
CA GLU A 351 0.01 25.80 -16.79
C GLU A 351 1.05 25.28 -15.78
N ILE A 352 0.60 24.60 -14.71
CA ILE A 352 1.51 24.00 -13.72
C ILE A 352 2.36 22.91 -14.36
N ARG A 353 1.76 22.04 -15.19
CA ARG A 353 2.47 20.97 -15.92
C ARG A 353 3.53 21.55 -16.84
N GLN A 354 3.18 22.51 -17.65
CA GLN A 354 4.13 23.22 -18.50
C GLN A 354 5.32 23.73 -17.68
N LYS A 355 5.05 24.39 -16.55
CA LYS A 355 6.09 24.96 -15.69
C LYS A 355 6.97 23.90 -15.04
N LEU A 356 6.43 22.73 -14.66
CA LEU A 356 7.21 21.60 -14.17
C LEU A 356 8.19 21.07 -15.22
N ILE A 357 7.75 20.99 -16.47
CA ILE A 357 8.57 20.57 -17.61
C ILE A 357 9.64 21.64 -17.93
N GLU A 358 9.27 22.92 -17.98
CA GLU A 358 10.21 24.03 -18.16
C GLU A 358 11.28 24.10 -17.08
N ASN A 359 10.92 23.80 -15.83
CA ASN A 359 11.82 23.73 -14.68
C ASN A 359 12.58 22.40 -14.59
N ASP A 360 12.42 21.51 -15.58
CA ASP A 360 13.10 20.22 -15.68
C ASP A 360 12.93 19.32 -14.45
N LYS A 361 11.71 19.24 -13.89
CA LYS A 361 11.42 18.47 -12.69
C LYS A 361 10.96 17.04 -12.96
N ILE A 362 10.47 16.75 -14.17
CA ILE A 362 9.95 15.44 -14.54
C ILE A 362 11.07 14.61 -15.16
N GLU A 363 11.33 13.43 -14.60
CA GLU A 363 12.34 12.49 -15.09
C GLU A 363 11.72 11.36 -15.89
N ALA A 364 10.64 10.75 -15.38
CA ALA A 364 9.95 9.69 -16.11
C ALA A 364 8.45 9.67 -15.85
N ILE A 365 7.69 9.20 -16.84
CA ILE A 365 6.24 8.94 -16.80
C ILE A 365 6.00 7.49 -17.23
N ILE A 366 5.41 6.69 -16.36
CA ILE A 366 5.23 5.26 -16.56
C ILE A 366 3.75 4.91 -16.36
N VAL A 367 3.05 4.57 -17.44
CA VAL A 367 1.64 4.16 -17.37
C VAL A 367 1.56 2.69 -17.01
N LEU A 368 0.82 2.39 -15.94
CA LEU A 368 0.67 1.03 -15.39
C LEU A 368 -0.52 0.30 -16.02
N PRO A 369 -0.56 -1.03 -15.96
CA PRO A 369 -1.71 -1.82 -16.41
C PRO A 369 -3.02 -1.42 -15.73
N ARG A 370 -4.14 -1.79 -16.37
CA ARG A 370 -5.47 -1.69 -15.76
C ARG A 370 -5.66 -2.77 -14.69
N ASP A 371 -6.70 -2.61 -13.91
CA ASP A 371 -7.15 -3.61 -12.94
C ASP A 371 -6.11 -4.00 -11.86
N MET A 372 -5.12 -3.14 -11.60
CA MET A 372 -4.15 -3.38 -10.52
C MET A 372 -4.74 -3.09 -9.13
N PHE A 373 -5.66 -2.13 -9.03
CA PHE A 373 -6.24 -1.70 -7.77
C PHE A 373 -7.54 -2.44 -7.45
N TYR A 374 -7.83 -2.67 -6.16
CA TYR A 374 -9.05 -3.36 -5.74
C TYR A 374 -10.33 -2.52 -5.92
N THR A 375 -10.20 -1.20 -5.85
CA THR A 375 -11.32 -0.25 -5.83
C THR A 375 -11.59 0.41 -7.18
N THR A 376 -10.65 0.33 -8.12
CA THR A 376 -10.78 0.93 -9.44
C THR A 376 -10.14 0.06 -10.51
N ASN A 377 -10.78 0.05 -11.69
CA ASN A 377 -10.30 -0.68 -12.87
C ASN A 377 -9.51 0.22 -13.83
N ILE A 378 -9.28 1.49 -13.47
CA ILE A 378 -8.52 2.40 -14.33
C ILE A 378 -7.03 2.12 -14.26
N SER A 379 -6.35 2.38 -15.36
CA SER A 379 -4.90 2.50 -15.39
C SER A 379 -4.48 3.77 -14.64
N VAL A 380 -3.37 3.72 -13.93
CA VAL A 380 -2.76 4.86 -13.23
C VAL A 380 -1.35 5.07 -13.75
N THR A 381 -0.79 6.22 -13.46
CA THR A 381 0.56 6.59 -13.91
C THR A 381 1.48 6.77 -12.72
N LEU A 382 2.65 6.15 -12.79
CA LEU A 382 3.79 6.45 -11.94
C LEU A 382 4.54 7.65 -12.52
N TRP A 383 4.62 8.71 -11.73
CA TRP A 383 5.42 9.89 -11.99
C TRP A 383 6.74 9.79 -11.24
N ILE A 384 7.84 10.11 -11.91
CA ILE A 384 9.14 10.28 -11.25
C ILE A 384 9.57 11.72 -11.43
N LEU A 385 9.68 12.44 -10.30
CA LEU A 385 10.31 13.74 -10.23
C LEU A 385 11.73 13.60 -9.73
N ASN A 386 12.66 14.37 -10.29
CA ASN A 386 14.06 14.36 -9.88
C ASN A 386 14.64 15.77 -9.93
N ASN A 387 15.24 16.22 -8.83
CA ASN A 387 15.93 17.51 -8.75
C ASN A 387 17.36 17.47 -9.31
N ASN A 388 17.93 16.24 -9.52
CA ASN A 388 19.27 16.08 -10.08
C ASN A 388 19.26 15.24 -11.36
N LYS A 389 19.15 15.91 -12.50
CA LYS A 389 19.24 15.29 -13.83
C LYS A 389 20.60 15.56 -14.50
N ARG A 390 21.56 16.14 -13.75
CA ARG A 390 22.93 16.34 -14.21
C ARG A 390 23.70 15.04 -14.20
N GLU A 391 24.87 15.06 -14.82
CA GLU A 391 25.83 13.96 -14.70
C GLU A 391 26.35 13.83 -13.28
N HIS A 392 26.25 12.64 -12.67
CA HIS A 392 26.73 12.36 -11.32
C HIS A 392 26.82 10.85 -11.05
N GLU A 393 27.46 10.50 -9.93
CA GLU A 393 27.49 9.13 -9.42
C GLU A 393 26.36 8.90 -8.42
N LEU A 394 25.62 7.78 -8.54
CA LEU A 394 24.58 7.37 -7.61
C LEU A 394 24.63 5.87 -7.37
N ASN A 395 24.78 5.44 -6.12
CA ASN A 395 24.80 4.03 -5.70
C ASN A 395 25.79 3.17 -6.51
N GLY A 396 26.97 3.73 -6.82
CA GLY A 396 28.02 3.05 -7.62
C GLY A 396 27.74 2.97 -9.12
N ARG A 397 26.72 3.69 -9.62
CA ARG A 397 26.41 3.82 -11.04
C ARG A 397 26.70 5.24 -11.52
N HIS A 398 27.32 5.35 -12.69
CA HIS A 398 27.44 6.61 -13.42
C HIS A 398 26.11 6.94 -14.08
N LEU A 399 25.55 8.10 -13.79
CA LEU A 399 24.34 8.64 -14.44
C LEU A 399 24.74 9.76 -15.39
N ARG A 400 24.34 9.63 -16.66
CA ARG A 400 24.59 10.67 -17.66
C ARG A 400 23.76 11.93 -17.39
N LYS A 401 24.09 12.99 -18.06
CA LYS A 401 23.23 14.17 -18.13
C LYS A 401 21.90 13.81 -18.82
N ARG A 402 20.76 14.11 -18.13
CA ARG A 402 19.37 13.88 -18.60
C ARG A 402 18.53 15.15 -18.53
N GLU A 403 19.19 16.31 -18.41
CA GLU A 403 18.50 17.61 -18.37
C GLU A 403 17.71 17.81 -19.67
N LYS A 404 16.46 18.29 -19.55
CA LYS A 404 15.55 18.54 -20.67
C LYS A 404 15.13 17.30 -21.47
N GLU A 405 15.17 16.14 -20.85
CA GLU A 405 14.74 14.88 -21.43
C GLU A 405 13.80 14.17 -20.44
N VAL A 406 12.77 13.49 -20.94
CA VAL A 406 11.83 12.70 -20.13
C VAL A 406 11.70 11.30 -20.73
N LEU A 407 11.81 10.27 -19.87
CA LEU A 407 11.53 8.90 -20.27
C LEU A 407 10.03 8.61 -20.16
N PHE A 408 9.44 8.16 -21.24
CA PHE A 408 8.08 7.64 -21.27
C PHE A 408 8.09 6.11 -21.34
N MET A 409 7.27 5.46 -20.52
CA MET A 409 7.05 4.02 -20.57
C MET A 409 5.54 3.70 -20.54
N ASP A 410 5.13 2.73 -21.34
CA ASP A 410 3.76 2.24 -21.39
C ASP A 410 3.70 0.74 -21.06
N LEU A 411 3.33 0.43 -19.82
CA LEU A 411 3.25 -0.95 -19.32
C LEU A 411 1.83 -1.51 -19.42
N ARG A 412 0.89 -0.86 -20.12
CA ARG A 412 -0.51 -1.30 -20.18
C ARG A 412 -0.68 -2.69 -20.78
N SER A 413 0.22 -3.08 -21.69
CA SER A 413 0.25 -4.42 -22.29
C SER A 413 0.81 -5.51 -21.34
N TRP A 414 1.30 -5.15 -20.14
CA TRP A 414 1.84 -6.10 -19.16
C TRP A 414 0.77 -6.63 -18.19
N ASP A 415 -0.43 -6.86 -18.70
CA ASP A 415 -1.63 -7.23 -17.96
C ASP A 415 -1.92 -8.74 -17.92
N GLN A 416 -1.01 -9.57 -18.44
CA GLN A 416 -1.24 -11.03 -18.60
C GLN A 416 -1.22 -11.79 -17.28
N ASN A 417 -0.53 -11.27 -16.24
CA ASN A 417 -0.48 -11.94 -14.95
C ASN A 417 -1.65 -11.49 -14.06
N ILE A 418 -2.60 -12.39 -13.89
CA ILE A 418 -3.86 -12.14 -13.21
C ILE A 418 -3.94 -12.98 -11.93
N GLU A 419 -4.12 -12.32 -10.78
CA GLU A 419 -4.47 -12.98 -9.53
C GLU A 419 -5.97 -12.96 -9.30
N GLU A 420 -6.53 -14.12 -8.92
CA GLU A 420 -7.90 -14.23 -8.46
C GLU A 420 -7.98 -14.03 -6.95
N TYR A 421 -8.87 -13.16 -6.48
CA TYR A 421 -9.13 -12.95 -5.07
C TYR A 421 -10.62 -13.03 -4.75
N LYS A 422 -10.95 -13.52 -3.55
CA LYS A 422 -12.33 -13.67 -3.10
C LYS A 422 -12.79 -12.40 -2.39
N VAL A 423 -13.86 -11.79 -2.88
CA VAL A 423 -14.52 -10.65 -2.21
C VAL A 423 -15.55 -11.15 -1.20
N GLU A 424 -16.31 -12.19 -1.58
CA GLU A 424 -17.29 -12.90 -0.76
C GLU A 424 -17.22 -14.39 -1.08
N GLN A 425 -17.96 -15.24 -0.31
CA GLN A 425 -17.91 -16.70 -0.48
C GLN A 425 -18.12 -17.21 -1.92
N LYS A 426 -18.82 -16.46 -2.77
CA LYS A 426 -19.18 -16.87 -4.14
C LYS A 426 -18.60 -15.93 -5.23
N THR A 427 -18.09 -14.76 -4.88
CA THR A 427 -17.64 -13.78 -5.88
C THR A 427 -16.12 -13.74 -5.92
N LYS A 428 -15.55 -14.20 -7.03
CA LYS A 428 -14.14 -14.00 -7.35
C LYS A 428 -14.00 -12.75 -8.20
N LYS A 429 -13.03 -11.91 -7.87
CA LYS A 429 -12.55 -10.82 -8.72
C LYS A 429 -11.14 -11.12 -9.18
N LYS A 430 -10.73 -10.45 -10.23
CA LYS A 430 -9.40 -10.56 -10.81
C LYS A 430 -8.69 -9.23 -10.68
N LYS A 431 -7.39 -9.26 -10.45
CA LYS A 431 -6.52 -8.09 -10.51
C LYS A 431 -5.26 -8.41 -11.30
N THR A 432 -4.74 -7.42 -11.98
CA THR A 432 -3.44 -7.47 -12.63
C THR A 432 -2.33 -7.27 -11.60
N VAL A 433 -1.29 -8.08 -11.67
CA VAL A 433 -0.10 -7.97 -10.80
C VAL A 433 1.14 -7.96 -11.67
N LEU A 434 2.01 -6.97 -11.50
CA LEU A 434 3.32 -7.00 -12.14
C LEU A 434 4.18 -8.08 -11.51
N THR A 435 4.75 -8.94 -12.33
CA THR A 435 5.70 -9.97 -11.91
C THR A 435 7.05 -9.36 -11.55
N ASP A 436 7.86 -10.10 -10.79
CA ASP A 436 9.22 -9.68 -10.46
C ASP A 436 10.09 -9.47 -11.70
N ASN A 437 9.89 -10.27 -12.74
CA ASN A 437 10.60 -10.12 -14.02
C ASN A 437 10.18 -8.84 -14.75
N GLN A 438 8.88 -8.51 -14.77
CA GLN A 438 8.40 -7.25 -15.35
C GLN A 438 8.94 -6.04 -14.60
N ILE A 439 8.94 -6.07 -13.27
CA ILE A 439 9.52 -5.00 -12.44
C ILE A 439 11.03 -4.86 -12.71
N ALA A 440 11.76 -5.97 -12.79
CA ALA A 440 13.19 -5.96 -13.10
C ALA A 440 13.47 -5.41 -14.50
N GLU A 441 12.61 -5.72 -15.47
CA GLU A 441 12.74 -5.21 -16.83
C GLU A 441 12.46 -3.70 -16.90
N ALA A 442 11.40 -3.20 -16.25
CA ALA A 442 11.14 -1.76 -16.17
C ALA A 442 12.31 -1.02 -15.51
N LYS A 443 12.84 -1.57 -14.41
CA LYS A 443 14.05 -1.05 -13.75
C LYS A 443 15.25 -1.03 -14.69
N ARG A 444 15.50 -2.11 -15.42
CA ARG A 444 16.62 -2.24 -16.37
C ARG A 444 16.55 -1.16 -17.44
N ILE A 445 15.38 -0.97 -18.06
CA ILE A 445 15.17 0.08 -19.08
C ILE A 445 15.49 1.45 -18.50
N TYR A 446 14.94 1.77 -17.33
CA TYR A 446 15.15 3.05 -16.68
C TYR A 446 16.62 3.30 -16.32
N GLN A 447 17.30 2.31 -15.73
CA GLN A 447 18.70 2.42 -15.34
C GLN A 447 19.63 2.51 -16.56
N ASN A 448 19.35 1.77 -17.63
CA ASN A 448 20.10 1.83 -18.88
C ASN A 448 19.96 3.22 -19.53
N TRP A 449 18.75 3.77 -19.54
CA TRP A 449 18.52 5.14 -19.99
C TRP A 449 19.28 6.16 -19.14
N GLN A 450 19.22 6.02 -17.80
CA GLN A 450 19.96 6.90 -16.89
C GLN A 450 21.48 6.85 -17.12
N ALA A 451 22.03 5.68 -17.38
CA ALA A 451 23.45 5.48 -17.63
C ALA A 451 23.88 5.84 -19.08
N GLY A 452 22.93 5.82 -20.03
CA GLY A 452 23.22 5.95 -21.45
C GLY A 452 23.95 4.72 -22.03
N ILE A 453 23.71 3.55 -21.45
CA ILE A 453 24.34 2.28 -21.82
C ILE A 453 23.25 1.26 -22.09
N ASP A 454 23.29 0.59 -23.24
CA ASP A 454 22.34 -0.46 -23.63
C ASP A 454 20.86 -0.01 -23.55
N TYR A 455 20.61 1.25 -23.88
CA TYR A 455 19.27 1.81 -23.99
C TYR A 455 18.94 2.11 -25.46
N ASP A 456 17.80 1.60 -25.90
CA ASP A 456 17.16 1.95 -27.16
C ASP A 456 15.68 2.24 -26.89
N ASP A 457 15.08 3.13 -27.71
CA ASP A 457 13.63 3.29 -27.75
C ASP A 457 13.00 1.99 -28.25
N ILE A 458 11.96 1.52 -27.55
CA ILE A 458 11.26 0.27 -27.90
C ILE A 458 9.83 0.62 -28.28
N PRO A 459 9.39 0.36 -29.52
CA PRO A 459 8.01 0.57 -29.95
C PRO A 459 7.02 -0.09 -28.96
N GLU A 460 5.89 0.55 -28.74
CA GLU A 460 4.83 0.15 -27.80
C GLU A 460 5.23 0.06 -26.32
N LEU A 461 6.50 0.29 -25.97
CA LEU A 461 6.98 0.14 -24.59
C LEU A 461 7.62 1.39 -24.02
N CYS A 462 8.63 1.97 -24.64
CA CYS A 462 9.34 3.12 -24.07
C CYS A 462 9.98 4.02 -25.11
N LYS A 463 10.09 5.30 -24.76
CA LYS A 463 10.82 6.31 -25.55
C LYS A 463 11.36 7.42 -24.67
N ALA A 464 12.62 7.80 -24.91
CA ALA A 464 13.21 9.02 -24.36
C ALA A 464 12.85 10.22 -25.28
N VAL A 465 12.33 11.29 -24.70
CA VAL A 465 11.79 12.43 -25.47
C VAL A 465 12.41 13.74 -24.98
N GLU A 466 12.93 14.49 -25.91
CA GLU A 466 13.53 15.80 -25.66
C GLU A 466 12.49 16.88 -25.39
N PHE A 467 12.89 17.93 -24.69
CA PHE A 467 12.03 19.05 -24.29
C PHE A 467 11.30 19.69 -25.47
N ASP A 468 11.97 19.85 -26.62
CA ASP A 468 11.38 20.53 -27.79
C ASP A 468 10.22 19.72 -28.41
N ASP A 469 10.30 18.38 -28.37
CA ASP A 469 9.22 17.50 -28.83
C ASP A 469 8.03 17.52 -27.83
N ILE A 470 8.32 17.57 -26.52
CA ILE A 470 7.28 17.70 -25.49
C ILE A 470 6.57 19.06 -25.65
N LYS A 471 7.32 20.11 -25.92
CA LYS A 471 6.78 21.45 -26.19
C LYS A 471 5.93 21.47 -27.47
N ALA A 472 6.37 20.81 -28.53
CA ALA A 472 5.62 20.68 -29.79
C ALA A 472 4.27 19.94 -29.59
N ALA A 473 4.22 19.03 -28.63
CA ALA A 473 3.00 18.32 -28.20
C ALA A 473 2.18 19.07 -27.13
N ASN A 474 2.30 20.38 -27.01
CA ASN A 474 1.63 21.24 -26.02
C ASN A 474 1.88 20.79 -24.56
N PHE A 475 3.11 20.40 -24.25
CA PHE A 475 3.52 19.93 -22.93
C PHE A 475 2.69 18.77 -22.37
N SER A 476 2.07 17.98 -23.23
CA SER A 476 1.40 16.75 -22.83
C SER A 476 2.40 15.74 -22.28
N LEU A 477 2.00 14.97 -21.27
CA LEU A 477 2.80 13.87 -20.71
C LEU A 477 2.17 12.50 -21.02
N ALA A 478 1.24 12.45 -21.96
CA ALA A 478 0.63 11.19 -22.39
C ALA A 478 1.60 10.37 -23.26
N PRO A 479 2.07 9.18 -22.83
CA PRO A 479 3.05 8.39 -23.61
C PRO A 479 2.61 8.06 -25.02
N SER A 480 1.30 7.93 -25.26
CA SER A 480 0.73 7.66 -26.59
C SER A 480 0.99 8.74 -27.64
N LYS A 481 1.47 9.93 -27.23
CA LYS A 481 1.89 11.00 -28.16
C LYS A 481 3.32 10.84 -28.65
N TYR A 482 4.10 9.97 -28.03
CA TYR A 482 5.55 9.85 -28.26
C TYR A 482 5.99 8.46 -28.66
N ILE A 483 5.45 7.43 -27.96
CA ILE A 483 5.82 6.03 -28.23
C ILE A 483 5.18 5.60 -29.53
N GLU A 484 5.99 5.02 -30.43
CA GLU A 484 5.52 4.48 -31.69
C GLU A 484 4.66 3.21 -31.44
N PHE A 485 3.54 3.12 -32.14
CA PHE A 485 2.73 1.93 -32.19
C PHE A 485 3.01 1.16 -33.49
N ILE A 486 3.14 -0.15 -33.38
CA ILE A 486 3.29 -1.02 -34.53
C ILE A 486 1.89 -1.28 -35.08
N ASP A 487 1.72 -1.08 -36.39
CA ASP A 487 0.48 -1.48 -37.05
C ASP A 487 0.45 -3.01 -37.18
N HIS A 488 -0.25 -3.65 -36.25
CA HIS A 488 -0.42 -5.11 -36.25
C HIS A 488 -1.44 -5.58 -37.29
N ASP A 489 -2.22 -4.67 -37.88
CA ASP A 489 -3.26 -5.02 -38.86
C ASP A 489 -2.67 -5.46 -40.21
N GLU A 490 -1.48 -4.97 -40.58
CA GLU A 490 -0.79 -5.42 -41.81
C GLU A 490 -0.37 -6.90 -41.79
N SER A 491 -0.26 -7.51 -40.61
CA SER A 491 0.12 -8.92 -40.44
C SER A 491 -1.07 -9.85 -40.19
N ILE A 492 -2.27 -9.32 -40.06
CA ILE A 492 -3.47 -10.09 -39.74
C ILE A 492 -4.12 -10.52 -41.06
N ASP A 493 -4.17 -11.82 -41.33
CA ASP A 493 -5.09 -12.40 -42.32
C ASP A 493 -6.54 -12.18 -41.83
N PHE A 494 -7.15 -11.09 -42.32
CA PHE A 494 -8.48 -10.66 -41.91
C PHE A 494 -9.51 -11.80 -42.05
N ASP A 495 -9.47 -12.57 -43.11
CA ASP A 495 -10.44 -13.64 -43.38
C ASP A 495 -10.29 -14.79 -42.35
N SER A 496 -9.04 -15.08 -41.97
CA SER A 496 -8.76 -16.10 -40.93
C SER A 496 -9.21 -15.64 -39.54
N GLU A 497 -8.86 -14.40 -39.13
CA GLU A 497 -9.25 -13.87 -37.83
C GLU A 497 -10.75 -13.60 -37.74
N PHE A 498 -11.36 -13.07 -38.80
CA PHE A 498 -12.81 -12.89 -38.88
C PHE A 498 -13.56 -14.21 -38.72
N SER A 499 -13.10 -15.26 -39.40
CA SER A 499 -13.69 -16.60 -39.29
C SER A 499 -13.58 -17.16 -37.84
N LYS A 500 -12.45 -16.94 -37.16
CA LYS A 500 -12.27 -17.34 -35.76
C LYS A 500 -13.17 -16.56 -34.80
N ILE A 501 -13.36 -15.25 -35.04
CA ILE A 501 -14.23 -14.40 -34.23
C ILE A 501 -15.69 -14.81 -34.41
N ILE A 502 -16.14 -15.07 -35.67
CA ILE A 502 -17.49 -15.55 -35.95
C ILE A 502 -17.73 -16.90 -35.26
N SER A 503 -16.80 -17.85 -35.35
CA SER A 503 -16.94 -19.14 -34.66
C SER A 503 -17.09 -18.98 -33.15
N LYS A 504 -16.26 -18.11 -32.50
CA LYS A 504 -16.39 -17.81 -31.07
C LYS A 504 -17.72 -17.16 -30.71
N LEU A 505 -18.27 -16.32 -31.60
CA LEU A 505 -19.57 -15.68 -31.39
C LEU A 505 -20.69 -16.71 -31.49
N GLU A 506 -20.64 -17.64 -32.47
CA GLU A 506 -21.59 -18.72 -32.62
C GLU A 506 -21.57 -19.66 -31.41
N ASP A 507 -20.40 -20.02 -30.90
CA ASP A 507 -20.23 -20.81 -29.67
C ASP A 507 -20.87 -20.10 -28.46
N ALA A 508 -20.61 -18.79 -28.30
CA ALA A 508 -21.16 -17.97 -27.21
C ALA A 508 -22.70 -17.88 -27.29
N LEU A 509 -23.25 -17.68 -28.48
CA LEU A 509 -24.70 -17.66 -28.73
C LEU A 509 -25.35 -19.03 -28.48
N SER A 510 -24.65 -20.10 -28.82
CA SER A 510 -25.11 -21.47 -28.52
C SER A 510 -25.16 -21.74 -27.03
N TYR A 511 -24.10 -21.33 -26.31
CA TYR A 511 -24.04 -21.43 -24.85
C TYR A 511 -25.12 -20.59 -24.16
N GLU A 512 -25.39 -19.38 -24.66
CA GLU A 512 -26.48 -18.53 -24.15
C GLU A 512 -27.84 -19.23 -24.30
N LYS A 513 -28.14 -19.78 -25.48
CA LYS A 513 -29.40 -20.52 -25.74
C LYS A 513 -29.56 -21.75 -24.82
N GLU A 514 -28.49 -22.50 -24.61
CA GLU A 514 -28.50 -23.65 -23.70
C GLU A 514 -28.74 -23.19 -22.25
N THR A 515 -28.08 -22.11 -21.81
CA THR A 515 -28.26 -21.54 -20.48
C THR A 515 -29.68 -21.03 -20.24
N VAL A 516 -30.27 -20.36 -21.23
CA VAL A 516 -31.68 -19.91 -21.19
C VAL A 516 -32.63 -21.09 -21.09
N SER A 517 -32.42 -22.15 -21.88
CA SER A 517 -33.24 -23.37 -21.84
C SER A 517 -33.19 -24.07 -20.47
N ILE A 518 -31.99 -24.13 -19.85
CA ILE A 518 -31.81 -24.69 -18.49
C ILE A 518 -32.56 -23.83 -17.47
N LEU A 519 -32.47 -22.50 -17.59
CA LEU A 519 -33.17 -21.56 -16.70
C LEU A 519 -34.71 -21.72 -16.84
N GLU A 520 -35.23 -21.80 -18.04
CA GLU A 520 -36.67 -22.00 -18.31
C GLU A 520 -37.16 -23.33 -17.72
N SER A 521 -36.43 -24.43 -17.95
CA SER A 521 -36.78 -25.72 -17.37
C SER A 521 -36.74 -25.73 -15.84
N THR A 522 -35.75 -25.03 -15.23
CA THR A 522 -35.64 -24.91 -13.78
C THR A 522 -36.79 -24.08 -13.21
N LEU A 523 -37.20 -23.00 -13.87
CA LEU A 523 -38.34 -22.18 -13.45
C LEU A 523 -39.67 -22.95 -13.55
N GLU A 524 -39.84 -23.82 -14.55
CA GLU A 524 -41.01 -24.71 -14.65
C GLU A 524 -41.07 -25.78 -13.56
N GLU A 525 -39.90 -26.26 -13.08
CA GLU A 525 -39.81 -27.21 -11.97
C GLU A 525 -40.08 -26.53 -10.60
N VAL A 526 -39.67 -25.29 -10.41
CA VAL A 526 -39.88 -24.53 -9.17
C VAL A 526 -41.28 -23.93 -9.08
N GLY A 527 -41.96 -23.76 -10.24
CA GLY A 527 -43.33 -23.23 -10.32
C GLY A 527 -44.43 -24.28 -10.17
N LYS A 528 -44.07 -25.55 -10.02
CA LYS A 528 -44.97 -26.67 -9.65
C LYS A 528 -44.83 -27.02 -8.19
#